data_c1c93003c6a49b7fbe34ad6ddb4e593c
#
_entry.id   c1c93003c6a49b7fbe34ad6ddb4e593c
#
_cell.length_a   1.000
_cell.length_b   1.000
_cell.length_c   1.000
_cell.angle_alpha   90.00
_cell.angle_beta   90.00
_cell.angle_gamma   90.00
#
_symmetry.space_group_name_H-M   'P 1'
#
loop_
_entity.id
_entity.type
_entity.pdbx_description
1 polymer ?
#
loop_
_entity_poly.entity_id
_entity_poly.type
_entity_poly.pdbx_seq_one_letter_code
_entity_poly.pdbx_strand_id
1 'polypeptide(L)'
;MKRKLVKLISLAMVITVLFSVCAGAAASAEKDYKIVSPYQDVVWSGDNAWGACKGNLHTHSFVSDAQVDYRDMILEYYKQGFDFLAMTDHGVTGKPWNEKPTEIPLYIYQRIIGNTVHYFTDDEYKALLDGSFPVDGQARGRGMTCITGGNELNALTITKDHVNAIFLPENAGDNYLGYENDYEGAVRLADHYGALSFINHPGDWLNSNSDRANCSDPEKIAYFADILLRYDSCLGMEVFNEHNGTTGYDRDTWDNLLMVCLPYGKRIIGFSNGDTHYIRDVDSSYSVFMMESNTPENVKKTMQSGAFFAVTRVIRADKEKFGPEEDIDVRDTDLPYPMFTGISVDGHKITIEYNNTNDIRWVANGNVIDSAKVTESAESASYTIDLDEIKGAEDFLYVRCQLMGKGGITLTQAFVIDDGSEPLKYERDNSQEAQAKRASNQFFSLRIFVLIKKLWSLIAG
;
A
#
# COMPACT_ATOMS: atom_id res chain seq x y z
N MET A 1 22.66 -9.12 36.89
CA MET A 1 21.78 -10.27 36.66
C MET A 1 20.30 -10.02 37.03
N LYS A 2 19.98 -9.43 38.19
CA LYS A 2 18.54 -9.21 38.60
C LYS A 2 17.76 -8.20 37.75
N ARG A 3 18.39 -7.19 37.12
CA ARG A 3 17.69 -6.18 36.26
C ARG A 3 17.34 -6.68 34.85
N LYS A 4 18.06 -7.69 34.31
CA LYS A 4 17.70 -8.33 33.03
C LYS A 4 16.51 -9.27 33.15
N LEU A 5 16.28 -9.84 34.31
CA LEU A 5 15.17 -10.75 34.57
C LEU A 5 13.84 -10.03 34.69
N VAL A 6 13.82 -8.79 35.20
CA VAL A 6 12.59 -7.98 35.31
C VAL A 6 12.13 -7.45 33.93
N LYS A 7 13.07 -7.11 33.01
CA LYS A 7 12.74 -6.67 31.65
C LYS A 7 12.19 -7.80 30.76
N LEU A 8 12.66 -9.02 30.94
CA LEU A 8 12.08 -10.21 30.27
C LEU A 8 10.66 -10.51 30.78
N ILE A 9 10.37 -10.23 32.03
CA ILE A 9 9.05 -10.47 32.64
C ILE A 9 8.03 -9.44 32.14
N SER A 10 8.42 -8.19 31.91
CA SER A 10 7.50 -7.14 31.39
C SER A 10 7.16 -7.35 29.91
N LEU A 11 8.09 -7.80 29.09
CA LEU A 11 7.83 -8.11 27.68
C LEU A 11 7.06 -9.44 27.54
N ALA A 12 7.35 -10.42 28.39
CA ALA A 12 6.58 -11.67 28.47
C ALA A 12 5.14 -11.42 28.96
N MET A 13 4.88 -10.40 29.82
CA MET A 13 3.51 -10.09 30.27
C MET A 13 2.64 -9.49 29.14
N VAL A 14 3.19 -8.72 28.23
CA VAL A 14 2.42 -8.19 27.07
C VAL A 14 2.07 -9.33 26.11
N ILE A 15 2.98 -10.29 25.90
CA ILE A 15 2.71 -11.47 25.07
C ILE A 15 1.88 -12.52 25.83
N THR A 16 2.00 -12.62 27.17
CA THR A 16 1.27 -13.62 27.97
C THR A 16 -0.15 -13.17 28.29
N VAL A 17 -0.47 -11.89 28.25
CA VAL A 17 -1.86 -11.39 28.35
C VAL A 17 -2.66 -11.74 27.07
N LEU A 18 -2.01 -11.92 25.93
CA LEU A 18 -2.63 -12.45 24.71
C LEU A 18 -2.83 -13.98 24.73
N PHE A 19 -2.16 -14.73 25.63
CA PHE A 19 -2.22 -16.19 25.67
C PHE A 19 -2.75 -16.81 26.99
N SER A 20 -3.09 -16.03 28.00
CA SER A 20 -3.48 -16.59 29.33
C SER A 20 -4.95 -16.37 29.72
N VAL A 21 -5.86 -16.17 28.76
CA VAL A 21 -7.31 -16.18 29.02
C VAL A 21 -7.96 -17.54 28.73
N CYS A 22 -7.21 -18.58 28.44
CA CYS A 22 -7.77 -19.90 28.17
C CYS A 22 -7.38 -20.94 29.25
N ALA A 23 -7.96 -20.82 30.46
CA ALA A 23 -8.13 -21.97 31.35
C ALA A 23 -9.26 -21.71 32.37
N GLY A 24 -10.47 -21.65 31.88
CA GLY A 24 -11.69 -21.71 32.66
C GLY A 24 -12.79 -22.14 31.71
N ALA A 25 -13.21 -23.41 31.78
CA ALA A 25 -14.39 -23.88 31.08
C ALA A 25 -15.65 -23.26 31.71
N ALA A 26 -15.90 -21.98 31.46
CA ALA A 26 -17.21 -21.43 31.38
C ALA A 26 -17.64 -21.60 29.93
N ALA A 27 -18.84 -22.11 29.68
CA ALA A 27 -19.46 -21.99 28.36
C ALA A 27 -19.32 -20.53 27.94
N SER A 28 -18.48 -20.23 26.96
CA SER A 28 -18.36 -18.88 26.42
C SER A 28 -19.75 -18.55 25.88
N ALA A 29 -20.41 -17.55 26.46
CA ALA A 29 -21.48 -16.91 25.74
C ALA A 29 -20.87 -16.55 24.38
N GLU A 30 -21.50 -17.00 23.30
CA GLU A 30 -21.14 -16.63 21.94
C GLU A 30 -20.96 -15.11 21.93
N LYS A 31 -19.73 -14.62 21.69
CA LYS A 31 -19.50 -13.17 21.62
C LYS A 31 -20.24 -12.68 20.38
N ASP A 32 -21.21 -11.82 20.59
CA ASP A 32 -21.87 -11.12 19.50
C ASP A 32 -20.87 -10.12 18.90
N TYR A 33 -20.56 -10.26 17.62
CA TYR A 33 -19.65 -9.37 16.89
C TYR A 33 -20.28 -8.92 15.58
N LYS A 34 -19.74 -7.87 14.99
CA LYS A 34 -20.14 -7.38 13.67
C LYS A 34 -18.96 -7.41 12.71
N ILE A 35 -19.25 -7.70 11.44
CA ILE A 35 -18.28 -7.59 10.37
C ILE A 35 -18.37 -6.20 9.75
N VAL A 36 -17.35 -5.37 9.93
CA VAL A 36 -17.29 -4.03 9.34
C VAL A 36 -16.55 -4.11 8.00
N SER A 37 -17.31 -3.98 6.92
CA SER A 37 -16.80 -4.06 5.55
C SER A 37 -16.28 -2.71 5.06
N PRO A 38 -15.09 -2.63 4.45
CA PRO A 38 -14.64 -1.43 3.74
C PRO A 38 -15.47 -1.16 2.48
N TYR A 39 -16.26 -2.13 2.02
CA TYR A 39 -17.06 -2.08 0.80
C TYR A 39 -18.55 -1.84 1.07
N GLN A 40 -18.95 -1.53 2.31
CA GLN A 40 -20.37 -1.41 2.68
C GLN A 40 -21.14 -0.34 1.91
N ASP A 41 -20.46 0.72 1.46
CA ASP A 41 -21.05 1.84 0.73
C ASP A 41 -20.96 1.64 -0.80
N VAL A 42 -20.30 0.58 -1.28
CA VAL A 42 -20.12 0.33 -2.72
C VAL A 42 -21.44 -0.16 -3.34
N VAL A 43 -21.87 0.53 -4.37
CA VAL A 43 -23.02 0.12 -5.18
C VAL A 43 -22.54 -0.78 -6.31
N TRP A 44 -22.79 -2.09 -6.19
CA TRP A 44 -22.23 -3.08 -7.10
C TRP A 44 -23.03 -3.27 -8.40
N SER A 45 -24.28 -2.88 -8.45
CA SER A 45 -25.14 -3.11 -9.60
C SER A 45 -26.23 -2.04 -9.78
N GLY A 46 -26.87 -2.01 -10.95
CA GLY A 46 -27.89 -1.03 -11.30
C GLY A 46 -27.34 0.22 -11.97
N ASP A 47 -28.21 1.19 -12.21
CA ASP A 47 -27.86 2.41 -12.98
C ASP A 47 -26.82 3.31 -12.27
N ASN A 48 -26.68 3.18 -10.96
CA ASN A 48 -25.74 3.95 -10.14
C ASN A 48 -24.57 3.08 -9.65
N ALA A 49 -24.28 1.96 -10.29
CA ALA A 49 -23.16 1.11 -9.92
C ALA A 49 -21.83 1.89 -10.00
N TRP A 50 -21.01 1.67 -9.00
CA TRP A 50 -19.66 2.27 -8.97
C TRP A 50 -18.75 1.62 -10.00
N GLY A 51 -17.85 2.39 -10.58
CA GLY A 51 -16.84 1.89 -11.51
C GLY A 51 -15.64 1.30 -10.78
N ALA A 52 -15.11 0.22 -11.32
CA ALA A 52 -13.79 -0.29 -10.96
C ALA A 52 -12.73 0.52 -11.72
N CYS A 53 -11.99 1.38 -11.02
CA CYS A 53 -10.99 2.27 -11.60
C CYS A 53 -9.59 1.77 -11.29
N LYS A 54 -8.86 1.36 -12.33
CA LYS A 54 -7.45 0.92 -12.23
C LYS A 54 -6.55 2.13 -12.07
N GLY A 55 -5.72 2.16 -11.02
CA GLY A 55 -4.85 3.28 -10.77
C GLY A 55 -3.53 2.94 -10.12
N ASN A 56 -2.60 3.88 -10.20
CA ASN A 56 -1.29 3.77 -9.59
C ASN A 56 -0.93 5.06 -8.85
N LEU A 57 -0.41 4.91 -7.63
CA LEU A 57 -0.03 6.00 -6.75
C LEU A 57 1.46 5.98 -6.39
N HIS A 58 2.29 5.23 -7.18
CA HIS A 58 3.72 5.14 -6.99
C HIS A 58 4.43 4.90 -8.33
N THR A 59 4.99 5.96 -8.92
CA THR A 59 5.55 5.96 -10.27
C THR A 59 6.65 6.99 -10.40
N HIS A 60 7.74 6.62 -11.06
CA HIS A 60 8.92 7.44 -11.32
C HIS A 60 9.17 7.73 -12.79
N SER A 61 10.02 8.71 -13.04
CA SER A 61 10.45 9.12 -14.37
C SER A 61 11.89 9.64 -14.37
N PHE A 62 12.36 10.19 -15.50
CA PHE A 62 13.62 10.96 -15.56
C PHE A 62 13.62 12.22 -14.66
N VAL A 63 12.52 12.57 -14.04
CA VAL A 63 12.47 13.66 -13.04
C VAL A 63 13.22 13.22 -11.77
N SER A 64 13.24 11.92 -11.46
CA SER A 64 14.05 11.36 -10.38
C SER A 64 15.04 10.30 -10.88
N ASP A 65 14.80 9.03 -10.71
CA ASP A 65 15.76 7.94 -10.90
C ASP A 65 15.32 6.83 -11.84
N ALA A 66 14.11 6.93 -12.40
CA ALA A 66 13.66 5.98 -13.41
C ALA A 66 14.44 6.10 -14.73
N GLN A 67 14.24 5.14 -15.62
CA GLN A 67 14.89 5.05 -16.92
C GLN A 67 13.95 5.41 -18.08
N VAL A 68 12.92 6.24 -17.80
CA VAL A 68 11.85 6.58 -18.75
C VAL A 68 11.53 8.06 -18.66
N ASP A 69 11.30 8.69 -19.81
CA ASP A 69 10.84 10.07 -19.87
C ASP A 69 9.48 10.20 -19.16
N TYR A 70 9.29 11.33 -18.48
CA TYR A 70 8.06 11.67 -17.75
C TYR A 70 6.80 11.51 -18.61
N ARG A 71 6.85 12.06 -19.83
CA ARG A 71 5.75 11.96 -20.78
C ARG A 71 5.48 10.52 -21.24
N ASP A 72 6.55 9.78 -21.54
CA ASP A 72 6.44 8.42 -22.04
C ASP A 72 5.92 7.46 -20.97
N MET A 73 6.31 7.65 -19.71
CA MET A 73 5.79 6.91 -18.57
C MET A 73 4.27 7.11 -18.45
N ILE A 74 3.79 8.34 -18.43
CA ILE A 74 2.37 8.66 -18.34
C ILE A 74 1.58 8.07 -19.52
N LEU A 75 2.13 8.17 -20.75
CA LEU A 75 1.51 7.60 -21.94
C LEU A 75 1.38 6.09 -21.85
N GLU A 76 2.36 5.41 -21.28
CA GLU A 76 2.29 3.96 -21.14
C GLU A 76 1.19 3.57 -20.16
N TYR A 77 1.06 4.23 -19.01
CA TYR A 77 -0.06 4.04 -18.10
C TYR A 77 -1.41 4.26 -18.80
N TYR A 78 -1.51 5.32 -19.59
CA TYR A 78 -2.72 5.61 -20.36
C TYR A 78 -3.04 4.49 -21.36
N LYS A 79 -2.07 3.98 -22.10
CA LYS A 79 -2.22 2.87 -23.06
C LYS A 79 -2.61 1.56 -22.37
N GLN A 80 -2.03 1.28 -21.19
CA GLN A 80 -2.32 0.09 -20.39
C GLN A 80 -3.67 0.15 -19.64
N GLY A 81 -4.49 1.17 -19.94
CA GLY A 81 -5.87 1.23 -19.46
C GLY A 81 -6.04 1.76 -18.04
N PHE A 82 -5.05 2.43 -17.48
CA PHE A 82 -5.20 3.07 -16.18
C PHE A 82 -6.18 4.25 -16.22
N ASP A 83 -6.93 4.43 -15.13
CA ASP A 83 -7.97 5.43 -14.98
C ASP A 83 -7.49 6.65 -14.19
N PHE A 84 -6.53 6.46 -13.30
CA PHE A 84 -5.87 7.56 -12.60
C PHE A 84 -4.40 7.23 -12.35
N LEU A 85 -3.58 8.29 -12.24
CA LEU A 85 -2.15 8.15 -12.00
C LEU A 85 -1.64 9.33 -11.17
N ALA A 86 -0.84 9.03 -10.14
CA ALA A 86 0.02 9.98 -9.47
C ALA A 86 1.48 9.76 -9.89
N MET A 87 2.15 10.79 -10.38
CA MET A 87 3.60 10.80 -10.48
C MET A 87 4.18 11.14 -9.10
N THR A 88 5.08 10.28 -8.63
CA THR A 88 5.64 10.35 -7.27
C THR A 88 7.17 10.35 -7.31
N ASP A 89 7.73 11.02 -8.30
CA ASP A 89 9.19 11.16 -8.42
C ASP A 89 9.81 11.62 -7.09
N HIS A 90 10.94 11.04 -6.70
CA HIS A 90 11.62 11.32 -5.44
C HIS A 90 11.85 12.81 -5.19
N GLY A 91 11.26 13.32 -4.11
CA GLY A 91 11.43 14.70 -3.69
C GLY A 91 10.91 15.73 -4.69
N VAL A 92 9.96 15.36 -5.57
CA VAL A 92 9.28 16.27 -6.49
C VAL A 92 7.78 16.14 -6.32
N THR A 93 7.13 17.23 -5.91
CA THR A 93 5.69 17.28 -5.76
C THR A 93 5.02 17.31 -7.14
N GLY A 94 4.24 16.29 -7.46
CA GLY A 94 3.59 16.09 -8.76
C GLY A 94 2.64 17.23 -9.12
N LYS A 95 2.83 17.77 -10.32
CA LYS A 95 2.02 18.84 -10.92
C LYS A 95 1.09 18.28 -12.01
N PRO A 96 0.14 19.07 -12.53
CA PRO A 96 -0.54 18.73 -13.78
C PRO A 96 0.47 18.35 -14.88
N TRP A 97 0.17 17.34 -15.67
CA TRP A 97 1.13 16.75 -16.63
C TRP A 97 1.53 17.67 -17.79
N ASN A 98 0.83 18.78 -17.97
CA ASN A 98 1.19 19.87 -18.91
C ASN A 98 2.09 20.94 -18.27
N GLU A 99 2.41 20.80 -16.98
CA GLU A 99 3.32 21.71 -16.29
C GLU A 99 4.70 21.09 -16.11
N LYS A 100 5.71 21.93 -16.18
CA LYS A 100 7.09 21.50 -15.97
C LYS A 100 7.30 21.04 -14.51
N PRO A 101 7.80 19.82 -14.28
CA PRO A 101 8.20 19.39 -12.94
C PRO A 101 9.24 20.31 -12.30
N THR A 102 9.25 20.37 -10.96
CA THR A 102 10.26 21.17 -10.23
C THR A 102 11.66 20.60 -10.44
N GLU A 103 12.62 21.46 -10.78
CA GLU A 103 14.01 21.05 -10.97
C GLU A 103 14.71 20.90 -9.61
N ILE A 104 14.87 19.67 -9.16
CA ILE A 104 15.68 19.30 -8.01
C ILE A 104 17.07 18.80 -8.46
N PRO A 105 18.06 18.64 -7.55
CA PRO A 105 19.39 18.15 -7.93
C PRO A 105 19.41 16.84 -8.71
N LEU A 106 18.50 15.90 -8.41
CA LEU A 106 18.41 14.63 -9.10
C LEU A 106 17.93 14.81 -10.55
N TYR A 107 16.92 15.65 -10.78
CA TYR A 107 16.49 16.04 -12.12
C TYR A 107 17.61 16.71 -12.92
N ILE A 108 18.36 17.63 -12.29
CA ILE A 108 19.50 18.29 -12.93
C ILE A 108 20.56 17.25 -13.33
N TYR A 109 20.84 16.28 -12.46
CA TYR A 109 21.76 15.18 -12.75
C TYR A 109 21.29 14.36 -13.97
N GLN A 110 20.02 13.99 -14.07
CA GLN A 110 19.48 13.29 -15.24
C GLN A 110 19.75 14.07 -16.54
N ARG A 111 19.57 15.38 -16.53
CA ARG A 111 19.87 16.23 -17.70
C ARG A 111 21.36 16.24 -18.04
N ILE A 112 22.26 16.25 -17.04
CA ILE A 112 23.71 16.24 -17.27
C ILE A 112 24.15 14.94 -17.97
N ILE A 113 23.53 13.82 -17.63
CA ILE A 113 23.84 12.52 -18.28
C ILE A 113 23.10 12.30 -19.59
N GLY A 114 22.35 13.30 -20.08
CA GLY A 114 21.76 13.34 -21.41
C GLY A 114 20.27 12.95 -21.49
N ASN A 115 19.62 12.69 -20.35
CA ASN A 115 18.20 12.44 -20.32
C ASN A 115 17.40 13.74 -20.45
N THR A 116 16.31 13.72 -21.21
CA THR A 116 15.42 14.86 -21.40
C THR A 116 14.05 14.54 -20.82
N VAL A 117 13.47 15.50 -20.11
CA VAL A 117 12.11 15.41 -19.57
C VAL A 117 11.17 16.20 -20.47
N HIS A 118 10.21 15.50 -21.04
CA HIS A 118 9.11 16.10 -21.80
C HIS A 118 7.83 16.06 -20.97
N TYR A 119 6.95 17.04 -21.19
CA TYR A 119 5.62 17.11 -20.58
C TYR A 119 4.61 17.45 -21.68
N PHE A 120 3.32 17.38 -21.36
CA PHE A 120 2.26 17.52 -22.35
C PHE A 120 1.99 19.00 -22.63
N THR A 121 1.47 19.28 -23.83
CA THR A 121 0.79 20.53 -24.12
C THR A 121 -0.59 20.56 -23.45
N ASP A 122 -1.21 21.74 -23.33
CA ASP A 122 -2.55 21.88 -22.75
C ASP A 122 -3.60 21.05 -23.51
N ASP A 123 -3.51 21.00 -24.83
CA ASP A 123 -4.42 20.22 -25.68
C ASP A 123 -4.23 18.71 -25.47
N GLU A 124 -3.00 18.23 -25.42
CA GLU A 124 -2.69 16.82 -25.15
C GLU A 124 -3.14 16.39 -23.74
N TYR A 125 -2.86 17.24 -22.74
CA TYR A 125 -3.30 16.99 -21.36
C TYR A 125 -4.80 16.86 -21.26
N LYS A 126 -5.54 17.82 -21.89
CA LYS A 126 -6.99 17.73 -21.94
C LYS A 126 -7.46 16.46 -22.63
N ALA A 127 -6.82 16.06 -23.72
CA ALA A 127 -7.17 14.85 -24.45
C ALA A 127 -6.91 13.57 -23.62
N LEU A 128 -5.90 13.54 -22.75
CA LEU A 128 -5.68 12.44 -21.79
C LEU A 128 -6.81 12.39 -20.75
N LEU A 129 -7.21 13.57 -20.22
CA LEU A 129 -8.26 13.65 -19.20
C LEU A 129 -9.64 13.23 -19.71
N ASP A 130 -9.98 13.55 -20.96
CA ASP A 130 -11.29 13.25 -21.57
C ASP A 130 -11.30 11.94 -22.38
N GLY A 131 -10.14 11.29 -22.57
CA GLY A 131 -10.03 10.04 -23.32
C GLY A 131 -9.97 10.18 -24.83
N SER A 132 -9.87 11.40 -25.35
CA SER A 132 -9.74 11.65 -26.81
C SER A 132 -8.30 11.50 -27.32
N PHE A 133 -7.29 11.41 -26.44
CA PHE A 133 -5.90 11.15 -26.84
C PHE A 133 -5.80 9.81 -27.57
N PRO A 134 -5.18 9.79 -28.77
CA PRO A 134 -5.17 8.57 -29.57
C PRO A 134 -4.21 7.51 -29.05
N VAL A 135 -4.69 6.28 -28.97
CA VAL A 135 -3.90 5.06 -28.83
C VAL A 135 -4.06 4.27 -30.12
N ASP A 136 -2.98 3.93 -30.79
CA ASP A 136 -2.96 3.24 -32.09
C ASP A 136 -3.84 3.94 -33.17
N GLY A 137 -3.86 5.26 -33.12
CA GLY A 137 -4.61 6.08 -34.06
C GLY A 137 -6.11 6.24 -33.80
N GLN A 138 -6.60 5.72 -32.67
CA GLN A 138 -8.00 5.85 -32.26
C GLN A 138 -8.08 6.47 -30.85
N ALA A 139 -9.13 7.28 -30.58
CA ALA A 139 -9.39 7.77 -29.25
C ALA A 139 -9.61 6.60 -28.29
N ARG A 140 -9.00 6.64 -27.10
CA ARG A 140 -9.16 5.60 -26.09
C ARG A 140 -10.63 5.53 -25.59
N GLY A 141 -11.35 6.68 -25.59
CA GLY A 141 -12.74 6.76 -25.16
C GLY A 141 -12.96 6.77 -23.65
N ARG A 142 -11.90 6.62 -22.86
CA ARG A 142 -11.91 6.69 -21.40
C ARG A 142 -10.71 7.51 -20.93
N GLY A 143 -10.96 8.55 -20.14
CA GLY A 143 -9.92 9.45 -19.66
C GLY A 143 -9.05 8.84 -18.56
N MET A 144 -7.90 9.45 -18.29
CA MET A 144 -7.05 9.14 -17.16
C MET A 144 -6.89 10.38 -16.28
N THR A 145 -7.33 10.31 -15.03
CA THR A 145 -7.28 11.42 -14.07
C THR A 145 -5.87 11.63 -13.55
N CYS A 146 -5.38 12.86 -13.64
CA CYS A 146 -4.12 13.27 -13.03
C CYS A 146 -4.33 13.50 -11.53
N ILE A 147 -3.61 12.75 -10.70
CA ILE A 147 -3.57 12.96 -9.25
C ILE A 147 -2.35 13.80 -8.93
N THR A 148 -2.57 15.07 -8.63
CA THR A 148 -1.51 16.02 -8.27
C THR A 148 -1.10 15.88 -6.81
N GLY A 149 0.08 16.43 -6.46
CA GLY A 149 0.61 16.39 -5.10
C GLY A 149 1.14 15.02 -4.69
N GLY A 150 1.42 14.13 -5.66
CA GLY A 150 2.15 12.89 -5.43
C GLY A 150 3.64 13.16 -5.23
N ASN A 151 4.27 12.50 -4.25
CA ASN A 151 5.71 12.62 -3.99
C ASN A 151 6.18 11.42 -3.18
N GLU A 152 7.17 10.70 -3.66
CA GLU A 152 7.90 9.80 -2.79
C GLU A 152 8.89 10.61 -1.97
N LEU A 153 8.53 10.81 -0.71
CA LEU A 153 9.31 11.56 0.25
C LEU A 153 10.55 10.77 0.65
N ASN A 154 11.65 11.37 0.57
CA ASN A 154 13.04 10.99 0.65
C ASN A 154 13.72 11.00 -0.73
N ALA A 155 14.29 12.16 -1.10
CA ALA A 155 15.03 12.35 -2.34
C ALA A 155 16.40 11.64 -2.36
N LEU A 156 16.79 10.97 -1.27
CA LEU A 156 17.95 10.09 -1.22
C LEU A 156 17.53 8.68 -1.63
N THR A 157 17.52 8.41 -2.92
CA THR A 157 17.11 7.11 -3.51
C THR A 157 17.92 5.89 -3.03
N ILE A 158 19.02 6.12 -2.30
CA ILE A 158 19.88 5.07 -1.74
C ILE A 158 19.40 4.55 -0.38
N THR A 159 18.47 5.23 0.28
CA THR A 159 17.84 4.76 1.52
C THR A 159 16.61 3.94 1.17
N LYS A 160 16.07 3.21 2.13
CA LYS A 160 14.94 2.30 1.92
C LYS A 160 13.69 2.72 2.68
N ASP A 161 13.73 3.87 3.33
CA ASP A 161 12.69 4.41 4.21
C ASP A 161 11.87 5.46 3.47
N HIS A 162 11.06 5.00 2.51
CA HIS A 162 10.27 5.85 1.66
C HIS A 162 8.79 5.88 2.07
N VAL A 163 8.16 7.02 1.83
CA VAL A 163 6.74 7.25 2.08
C VAL A 163 6.15 8.01 0.91
N ASN A 164 5.10 7.48 0.33
CA ASN A 164 4.32 8.27 -0.60
C ASN A 164 3.36 9.19 0.15
N ALA A 165 3.45 10.46 -0.19
CA ALA A 165 2.44 11.47 0.14
C ALA A 165 1.64 11.80 -1.11
N ILE A 166 0.32 11.85 -0.99
CA ILE A 166 -0.62 12.15 -2.07
C ILE A 166 -1.47 13.35 -1.66
N PHE A 167 -1.74 14.25 -2.62
CA PHE A 167 -2.45 15.51 -2.38
C PHE A 167 -1.66 16.53 -1.56
N LEU A 168 -0.34 16.53 -1.66
CA LEU A 168 0.47 17.63 -1.14
C LEU A 168 0.14 18.94 -1.88
N PRO A 169 0.14 20.08 -1.20
CA PRO A 169 0.14 21.37 -1.87
C PRO A 169 1.35 21.52 -2.79
N GLU A 170 1.23 22.34 -3.79
CA GLU A 170 2.30 22.61 -4.76
C GLU A 170 3.64 22.92 -4.04
N ASN A 171 4.69 22.25 -4.45
CA ASN A 171 6.07 22.33 -3.94
C ASN A 171 6.27 21.95 -2.45
N ALA A 172 5.25 21.49 -1.74
CA ALA A 172 5.34 21.24 -0.29
C ALA A 172 6.33 20.10 0.09
N GLY A 173 6.53 19.12 -0.81
CA GLY A 173 7.48 18.02 -0.62
C GLY A 173 8.77 18.18 -1.43
N ASP A 174 8.95 19.30 -2.16
CA ASP A 174 10.06 19.46 -3.07
C ASP A 174 11.41 19.44 -2.31
N ASN A 175 12.32 18.64 -2.84
CA ASN A 175 13.66 18.45 -2.30
C ASN A 175 13.70 17.99 -0.81
N TYR A 176 12.64 17.31 -0.35
CA TYR A 176 12.65 16.65 0.95
C TYR A 176 13.64 15.49 0.93
N LEU A 177 14.73 15.62 1.68
CA LEU A 177 15.81 14.64 1.67
C LEU A 177 15.58 13.50 2.68
N GLY A 178 14.81 13.75 3.73
CA GLY A 178 14.65 12.80 4.83
C GLY A 178 15.97 12.52 5.58
N TYR A 179 15.92 11.59 6.49
CA TYR A 179 17.07 10.99 7.15
C TYR A 179 16.98 9.49 6.99
N GLU A 180 18.07 8.76 7.06
CA GLU A 180 18.07 7.31 7.10
C GLU A 180 17.19 6.81 8.27
N ASN A 181 16.30 5.86 8.02
CA ASN A 181 15.31 5.35 8.97
C ASN A 181 14.31 6.41 9.51
N ASP A 182 13.95 7.40 8.69
CA ASP A 182 13.05 8.49 9.10
C ASP A 182 11.68 8.42 8.39
N TYR A 183 11.03 7.26 8.38
CA TYR A 183 9.63 7.17 7.95
C TYR A 183 8.73 8.19 8.67
N GLU A 184 8.99 8.41 9.98
CA GLU A 184 8.19 9.36 10.77
C GLU A 184 8.32 10.80 10.27
N GLY A 185 9.51 11.23 9.84
CA GLY A 185 9.72 12.58 9.32
C GLY A 185 8.91 12.84 8.06
N ALA A 186 8.90 11.88 7.14
CA ALA A 186 8.14 11.95 5.91
C ALA A 186 6.61 11.95 6.17
N VAL A 187 6.12 11.03 7.02
CA VAL A 187 4.70 10.98 7.41
C VAL A 187 4.28 12.29 8.10
N ARG A 188 5.09 12.83 9.00
CA ARG A 188 4.80 14.10 9.69
C ARG A 188 4.73 15.28 8.71
N LEU A 189 5.54 15.27 7.65
CA LEU A 189 5.46 16.30 6.61
C LEU A 189 4.13 16.20 5.87
N ALA A 190 3.74 15.01 5.44
CA ALA A 190 2.46 14.78 4.79
C ALA A 190 1.28 15.21 5.69
N ASP A 191 1.30 14.81 6.97
CA ASP A 191 0.30 15.16 7.98
C ASP A 191 0.19 16.67 8.19
N HIS A 192 1.33 17.36 8.28
CA HIS A 192 1.38 18.82 8.44
C HIS A 192 0.63 19.57 7.33
N TYR A 193 0.68 19.07 6.10
CA TYR A 193 0.02 19.66 4.95
C TYR A 193 -1.39 19.11 4.68
N GLY A 194 -1.90 18.18 5.49
CA GLY A 194 -3.21 17.54 5.29
C GLY A 194 -3.26 16.62 4.08
N ALA A 195 -2.10 16.18 3.61
CA ALA A 195 -1.95 15.15 2.59
C ALA A 195 -2.22 13.76 3.19
N LEU A 196 -2.53 12.78 2.34
CA LEU A 196 -2.58 11.37 2.74
C LEU A 196 -1.23 10.73 2.48
N SER A 197 -0.87 9.73 3.27
CA SER A 197 0.39 9.01 3.09
C SER A 197 0.25 7.52 3.33
N PHE A 198 1.21 6.75 2.83
CA PHE A 198 1.39 5.34 3.12
C PHE A 198 2.88 4.97 3.05
N ILE A 199 3.25 3.94 3.83
CA ILE A 199 4.61 3.42 3.91
C ILE A 199 4.90 2.61 2.66
N ASN A 200 5.97 2.95 1.92
CA ASN A 200 6.38 2.26 0.70
C ASN A 200 7.19 1.01 1.03
N HIS A 201 7.03 -0.03 0.23
CA HIS A 201 7.85 -1.26 0.18
C HIS A 201 8.57 -1.61 1.49
N PRO A 202 7.87 -1.74 2.64
CA PRO A 202 8.52 -1.95 3.94
C PRO A 202 9.38 -3.21 3.98
N GLY A 203 9.10 -4.20 3.15
CA GLY A 203 9.89 -5.42 3.03
C GLY A 203 11.33 -5.19 2.60
N ASP A 204 11.60 -4.13 1.84
CA ASP A 204 12.95 -3.75 1.45
C ASP A 204 13.75 -3.20 2.65
N TRP A 205 13.14 -2.31 3.44
CA TRP A 205 13.73 -1.83 4.69
C TRP A 205 13.88 -2.93 5.73
N LEU A 206 12.88 -3.81 5.86
CA LEU A 206 12.90 -4.97 6.74
C LEU A 206 13.93 -6.02 6.31
N ASN A 207 14.38 -5.99 5.05
CA ASN A 207 15.17 -7.05 4.44
C ASN A 207 14.46 -8.42 4.49
N SER A 208 13.13 -8.41 4.28
CA SER A 208 12.26 -9.57 4.44
C SER A 208 12.54 -10.67 3.42
N ASN A 209 13.01 -10.29 2.23
CA ASN A 209 13.37 -11.24 1.17
C ASN A 209 14.56 -12.13 1.56
N SER A 210 15.45 -11.66 2.43
CA SER A 210 16.57 -12.46 2.98
C SER A 210 16.16 -13.27 4.21
N ASP A 211 15.24 -12.73 5.02
CA ASP A 211 14.72 -13.41 6.21
C ASP A 211 13.26 -12.98 6.45
N ARG A 212 12.33 -13.89 6.14
CA ARG A 212 10.90 -13.69 6.34
C ARG A 212 10.52 -13.36 7.79
N ALA A 213 11.30 -13.85 8.79
CA ALA A 213 11.03 -13.58 10.20
C ALA A 213 11.08 -12.08 10.54
N ASN A 214 11.74 -11.26 9.71
CA ASN A 214 11.77 -9.81 9.87
C ASN A 214 10.39 -9.16 9.74
N CYS A 215 9.45 -9.78 8.99
CA CYS A 215 8.07 -9.30 8.87
C CYS A 215 7.26 -9.41 10.18
N SER A 216 7.74 -10.18 11.13
CA SER A 216 7.12 -10.38 12.46
C SER A 216 8.05 -9.99 13.62
N ASP A 217 9.16 -9.31 13.33
CA ASP A 217 10.06 -8.78 14.36
C ASP A 217 9.31 -7.74 15.22
N PRO A 218 9.13 -7.98 16.53
CA PRO A 218 8.31 -7.12 17.38
C PRO A 218 8.80 -5.67 17.45
N GLU A 219 10.12 -5.42 17.35
CA GLU A 219 10.67 -4.05 17.41
C GLU A 219 10.37 -3.30 16.11
N LYS A 220 10.45 -3.97 14.96
CA LYS A 220 10.18 -3.39 13.64
C LYS A 220 8.68 -3.13 13.45
N ILE A 221 7.84 -4.09 13.82
CA ILE A 221 6.38 -3.92 13.79
C ILE A 221 5.95 -2.80 14.73
N ALA A 222 6.48 -2.73 15.95
CA ALA A 222 6.19 -1.65 16.89
C ALA A 222 6.63 -0.27 16.37
N TYR A 223 7.72 -0.20 15.60
CA TYR A 223 8.17 1.03 14.97
C TYR A 223 7.17 1.57 13.96
N PHE A 224 6.68 0.73 13.04
CA PHE A 224 5.65 1.14 12.08
C PHE A 224 4.30 1.41 12.75
N ALA A 225 3.91 0.58 13.73
CA ALA A 225 2.66 0.78 14.48
C ALA A 225 2.67 2.12 15.24
N ASP A 226 3.79 2.54 15.86
CA ASP A 226 3.92 3.86 16.50
C ASP A 226 3.61 5.01 15.52
N ILE A 227 4.09 4.93 14.29
CA ILE A 227 3.82 5.93 13.25
C ILE A 227 2.34 5.91 12.86
N LEU A 228 1.83 4.73 12.49
CA LEU A 228 0.46 4.54 12.00
C LEU A 228 -0.59 4.94 13.04
N LEU A 229 -0.35 4.68 14.33
CA LEU A 229 -1.27 5.01 15.42
C LEU A 229 -1.26 6.49 15.80
N ARG A 230 -0.21 7.24 15.46
CA ARG A 230 -0.12 8.67 15.79
C ARG A 230 -0.54 9.60 14.67
N TYR A 231 -0.50 9.14 13.43
CA TYR A 231 -0.83 9.95 12.26
C TYR A 231 -1.98 9.32 11.49
N ASP A 232 -3.16 9.91 11.62
CA ASP A 232 -4.36 9.45 10.91
C ASP A 232 -4.23 9.62 9.38
N SER A 233 -3.41 10.57 8.95
CA SER A 233 -3.07 10.81 7.55
C SER A 233 -2.23 9.69 6.93
N CYS A 234 -1.50 8.89 7.75
CA CYS A 234 -0.82 7.68 7.29
C CYS A 234 -1.80 6.52 7.31
N LEU A 235 -2.29 6.14 6.13
CA LEU A 235 -3.40 5.21 5.98
C LEU A 235 -2.98 3.74 6.12
N GLY A 236 -1.74 3.43 5.78
CA GLY A 236 -1.27 2.05 5.75
C GLY A 236 0.07 1.88 5.05
N MET A 237 0.20 0.81 4.27
CA MET A 237 1.45 0.44 3.63
C MET A 237 1.22 -0.25 2.28
N GLU A 238 2.25 -0.35 1.47
CA GLU A 238 2.23 -1.21 0.29
C GLU A 238 2.33 -2.69 0.67
N VAL A 239 1.40 -3.48 0.17
CA VAL A 239 1.38 -4.95 0.31
C VAL A 239 1.91 -5.64 -0.94
N PHE A 240 1.88 -4.92 -2.06
CA PHE A 240 2.54 -5.25 -3.31
C PHE A 240 3.22 -4.01 -3.87
N ASN A 241 4.47 -4.17 -4.27
CA ASN A 241 5.27 -3.12 -4.86
C ASN A 241 6.16 -3.74 -5.94
N GLU A 242 6.35 -3.02 -7.05
CA GLU A 242 7.15 -3.48 -8.19
C GLU A 242 6.84 -4.92 -8.64
N HIS A 243 7.82 -5.51 -9.26
CA HIS A 243 7.89 -6.90 -9.75
C HIS A 243 8.96 -7.72 -9.05
N ASN A 244 9.60 -7.19 -8.03
CA ASN A 244 10.73 -7.86 -7.39
C ASN A 244 10.30 -8.66 -6.15
N GLY A 245 11.16 -9.55 -5.72
CA GLY A 245 10.90 -10.37 -4.57
C GLY A 245 11.29 -9.72 -3.24
N THR A 246 11.71 -8.46 -3.19
CA THR A 246 12.08 -7.79 -1.93
C THR A 246 10.85 -7.48 -1.09
N THR A 247 9.70 -7.32 -1.74
CA THR A 247 8.40 -7.06 -1.10
C THR A 247 7.50 -8.29 -1.06
N GLY A 248 8.00 -9.46 -1.39
CA GLY A 248 7.21 -10.68 -1.50
C GLY A 248 6.48 -11.10 -0.21
N TYR A 249 6.98 -10.66 0.95
CA TYR A 249 6.42 -10.99 2.26
C TYR A 249 5.72 -9.79 2.95
N ASP A 250 5.47 -8.69 2.27
CA ASP A 250 4.82 -7.52 2.87
C ASP A 250 3.38 -7.78 3.32
N ARG A 251 2.73 -8.80 2.76
CA ARG A 251 1.45 -9.31 3.28
C ARG A 251 1.55 -9.80 4.72
N ASP A 252 2.67 -10.42 5.11
CA ASP A 252 2.91 -10.83 6.50
C ASP A 252 3.09 -9.60 7.41
N THR A 253 3.82 -8.58 6.94
CA THR A 253 3.99 -7.32 7.66
C THR A 253 2.64 -6.62 7.85
N TRP A 254 1.83 -6.59 6.80
CA TRP A 254 0.49 -6.01 6.85
C TRP A 254 -0.42 -6.73 7.85
N ASP A 255 -0.46 -8.07 7.83
CA ASP A 255 -1.21 -8.88 8.79
C ASP A 255 -0.76 -8.62 10.23
N ASN A 256 0.55 -8.51 10.49
CA ASN A 256 1.08 -8.19 11.81
C ASN A 256 0.70 -6.77 12.26
N LEU A 257 0.74 -5.79 11.38
CA LEU A 257 0.31 -4.42 11.68
C LEU A 257 -1.20 -4.31 11.92
N LEU A 258 -2.01 -5.05 11.16
CA LEU A 258 -3.45 -5.16 11.42
C LEU A 258 -3.70 -5.69 12.84
N MET A 259 -3.04 -6.79 13.23
CA MET A 259 -3.21 -7.37 14.57
C MET A 259 -2.79 -6.40 15.70
N VAL A 260 -1.76 -5.60 15.48
CA VAL A 260 -1.27 -4.65 16.49
C VAL A 260 -2.13 -3.39 16.55
N CYS A 261 -2.61 -2.87 15.41
CA CYS A 261 -3.25 -1.56 15.33
C CYS A 261 -4.78 -1.61 15.49
N LEU A 262 -5.44 -2.71 15.11
CA LEU A 262 -6.91 -2.83 15.23
C LEU A 262 -7.41 -2.70 16.67
N PRO A 263 -6.76 -3.24 17.72
CA PRO A 263 -7.19 -3.01 19.10
C PRO A 263 -7.23 -1.53 19.50
N TYR A 264 -6.51 -0.65 18.79
CA TYR A 264 -6.54 0.80 18.95
C TYR A 264 -7.51 1.49 17.99
N GLY A 265 -8.34 0.76 17.26
CA GLY A 265 -9.30 1.29 16.31
C GLY A 265 -8.71 1.71 14.95
N LYS A 266 -7.42 1.44 14.68
CA LYS A 266 -6.76 1.81 13.43
C LYS A 266 -6.71 0.62 12.48
N ARG A 267 -7.47 0.70 11.38
CA ARG A 267 -7.35 -0.23 10.25
C ARG A 267 -6.18 0.18 9.37
N ILE A 268 -5.30 -0.75 9.07
CA ILE A 268 -4.15 -0.54 8.19
C ILE A 268 -4.56 -0.92 6.78
N ILE A 269 -4.52 0.03 5.87
CA ILE A 269 -4.90 -0.14 4.47
C ILE A 269 -3.72 -0.71 3.68
N GLY A 270 -3.97 -1.74 2.87
CA GLY A 270 -2.99 -2.38 1.99
C GLY A 270 -3.06 -1.81 0.58
N PHE A 271 -2.03 -1.07 0.15
CA PHE A 271 -1.89 -0.53 -1.20
C PHE A 271 -1.13 -1.48 -2.11
N SER A 272 -1.38 -1.39 -3.40
CA SER A 272 -0.59 -2.04 -4.43
C SER A 272 -0.23 -1.03 -5.51
N ASN A 273 1.07 -0.88 -5.77
CA ASN A 273 1.57 0.09 -6.74
C ASN A 273 2.78 -0.47 -7.49
N GLY A 274 3.07 0.15 -8.64
CA GLY A 274 4.12 -0.31 -9.54
C GLY A 274 5.53 0.07 -9.11
N ASP A 275 5.72 1.20 -8.41
CA ASP A 275 7.05 1.78 -8.16
C ASP A 275 7.90 1.75 -9.44
N THR A 276 7.28 2.23 -10.51
CA THR A 276 7.67 1.91 -11.89
C THR A 276 8.84 2.75 -12.32
N HIS A 277 9.95 2.07 -12.64
CA HIS A 277 11.19 2.68 -13.14
C HIS A 277 11.46 2.36 -14.63
N TYR A 278 10.74 1.37 -15.18
CA TYR A 278 10.85 0.93 -16.56
C TYR A 278 9.48 0.71 -17.19
N ILE A 279 9.33 0.96 -18.48
CA ILE A 279 8.06 0.75 -19.23
C ILE A 279 7.46 -0.65 -19.01
N ARG A 280 8.30 -1.67 -19.01
CA ARG A 280 7.88 -3.07 -18.85
C ARG A 280 7.22 -3.37 -17.50
N ASP A 281 7.37 -2.49 -16.50
CA ASP A 281 6.90 -2.71 -15.14
C ASP A 281 5.56 -1.99 -14.85
N VAL A 282 5.01 -1.26 -15.83
CA VAL A 282 3.79 -0.45 -15.67
C VAL A 282 2.59 -1.26 -15.20
N ASP A 283 2.41 -2.50 -15.65
CA ASP A 283 1.28 -3.37 -15.28
C ASP A 283 1.65 -4.41 -14.21
N SER A 284 2.73 -4.21 -13.46
CA SER A 284 3.19 -5.19 -12.46
C SER A 284 2.30 -5.27 -11.23
N SER A 285 2.01 -4.13 -10.63
CA SER A 285 1.21 -3.98 -9.41
C SER A 285 0.43 -2.68 -9.44
N TYR A 286 -0.82 -2.71 -9.03
CA TYR A 286 -1.73 -1.55 -9.05
C TYR A 286 -2.92 -1.76 -8.11
N SER A 287 -3.65 -0.69 -7.85
CA SER A 287 -4.88 -0.72 -7.05
C SER A 287 -6.11 -0.53 -7.94
N VAL A 288 -7.22 -1.22 -7.63
CA VAL A 288 -8.51 -1.07 -8.32
C VAL A 288 -9.51 -0.46 -7.36
N PHE A 289 -9.81 0.81 -7.57
CA PHE A 289 -10.67 1.62 -6.72
C PHE A 289 -12.13 1.51 -7.14
N MET A 290 -13.01 1.23 -6.19
CA MET A 290 -14.47 1.28 -6.41
C MET A 290 -14.95 2.71 -6.17
N MET A 291 -15.37 3.41 -7.22
CA MET A 291 -15.72 4.83 -7.16
C MET A 291 -16.99 5.15 -7.97
N GLU A 292 -17.77 6.12 -7.48
CA GLU A 292 -18.93 6.68 -8.20
C GLU A 292 -18.52 7.34 -9.52
N SER A 293 -17.38 8.01 -9.52
CA SER A 293 -16.76 8.63 -10.69
C SER A 293 -15.26 8.78 -10.48
N ASN A 294 -14.51 8.78 -11.58
CA ASN A 294 -13.07 8.92 -11.56
C ASN A 294 -12.66 10.38 -11.42
N THR A 295 -12.59 10.87 -10.17
CA THR A 295 -12.15 12.23 -9.82
C THR A 295 -11.13 12.19 -8.69
N PRO A 296 -10.27 13.22 -8.56
CA PRO A 296 -9.29 13.28 -7.45
C PRO A 296 -9.95 13.21 -6.07
N GLU A 297 -11.13 13.81 -5.90
CA GLU A 297 -11.90 13.80 -4.65
C GLU A 297 -12.35 12.39 -4.30
N ASN A 298 -12.85 11.63 -5.27
CA ASN A 298 -13.27 10.25 -5.06
C ASN A 298 -12.05 9.33 -4.85
N VAL A 299 -10.92 9.56 -5.52
CA VAL A 299 -9.66 8.85 -5.22
C VAL A 299 -9.26 9.08 -3.77
N LYS A 300 -9.28 10.34 -3.28
CA LYS A 300 -8.97 10.67 -1.88
C LYS A 300 -9.93 9.96 -0.90
N LYS A 301 -11.23 10.02 -1.16
CA LYS A 301 -12.27 9.35 -0.36
C LYS A 301 -12.07 7.84 -0.32
N THR A 302 -11.77 7.23 -1.46
CA THR A 302 -11.56 5.78 -1.57
C THR A 302 -10.26 5.33 -0.90
N MET A 303 -9.18 6.11 -0.98
CA MET A 303 -7.99 5.86 -0.19
C MET A 303 -8.32 5.78 1.31
N GLN A 304 -9.13 6.71 1.82
CA GLN A 304 -9.48 6.77 3.25
C GLN A 304 -10.45 5.66 3.68
N SER A 305 -11.43 5.31 2.85
CA SER A 305 -12.40 4.25 3.14
C SER A 305 -11.82 2.85 3.00
N GLY A 306 -10.83 2.67 2.12
CA GLY A 306 -10.30 1.36 1.74
C GLY A 306 -11.22 0.59 0.79
N ALA A 307 -12.16 1.23 0.09
CA ALA A 307 -13.05 0.58 -0.87
C ALA A 307 -12.33 0.26 -2.18
N PHE A 308 -11.22 -0.49 -2.12
CA PHE A 308 -10.42 -0.86 -3.26
C PHE A 308 -9.67 -2.18 -3.06
N PHE A 309 -9.15 -2.74 -4.13
CA PHE A 309 -8.43 -4.00 -4.18
C PHE A 309 -6.96 -3.76 -4.51
N ALA A 310 -6.08 -4.53 -3.86
CA ALA A 310 -4.67 -4.57 -4.18
C ALA A 310 -4.42 -5.71 -5.19
N VAL A 311 -3.85 -5.39 -6.35
CA VAL A 311 -3.62 -6.33 -7.46
C VAL A 311 -2.13 -6.42 -7.76
N THR A 312 -1.63 -7.63 -7.97
CA THR A 312 -0.30 -7.85 -8.54
C THR A 312 -0.35 -8.89 -9.65
N ARG A 313 0.43 -8.66 -10.70
CA ARG A 313 0.64 -9.57 -11.82
C ARG A 313 2.00 -10.28 -11.76
N VAL A 314 2.81 -9.92 -10.74
CA VAL A 314 4.13 -10.51 -10.52
C VAL A 314 4.28 -10.85 -9.06
N ILE A 315 4.45 -12.13 -8.75
CA ILE A 315 4.70 -12.58 -7.39
C ILE A 315 5.50 -13.88 -7.39
N ARG A 316 6.39 -14.00 -6.43
CA ARG A 316 7.11 -15.25 -6.18
C ARG A 316 6.21 -16.30 -5.53
N ALA A 317 6.50 -17.55 -5.83
CA ALA A 317 5.90 -18.68 -5.16
C ALA A 317 6.07 -18.56 -3.63
N ASP A 318 4.98 -18.77 -2.93
CA ASP A 318 4.95 -18.80 -1.47
C ASP A 318 4.02 -19.93 -1.01
N LYS A 319 4.51 -21.15 -1.13
CA LYS A 319 3.76 -22.37 -0.82
C LYS A 319 3.42 -22.51 0.66
N GLU A 320 4.14 -21.78 1.50
CA GLU A 320 4.01 -21.95 2.95
C GLU A 320 2.77 -21.27 3.51
N LYS A 321 2.35 -20.13 2.89
CA LYS A 321 1.27 -19.33 3.50
C LYS A 321 0.28 -18.74 2.50
N PHE A 322 0.68 -17.74 1.72
CA PHE A 322 -0.26 -16.92 0.94
C PHE A 322 -0.02 -16.95 -0.56
N GLY A 323 1.10 -17.47 -0.99
CA GLY A 323 1.53 -17.38 -2.37
C GLY A 323 0.96 -18.45 -3.28
N PRO A 324 1.19 -18.28 -4.57
CA PRO A 324 0.93 -19.31 -5.55
C PRO A 324 1.91 -20.50 -5.39
N GLU A 325 1.58 -21.62 -6.02
CA GLU A 325 2.46 -22.81 -6.06
C GLU A 325 3.74 -22.56 -6.85
N GLU A 326 3.66 -21.70 -7.89
CA GLU A 326 4.74 -21.32 -8.78
C GLU A 326 4.82 -19.79 -8.88
N ASP A 327 5.95 -19.26 -9.34
CA ASP A 327 6.10 -17.84 -9.62
C ASP A 327 5.08 -17.40 -10.68
N ILE A 328 4.48 -16.23 -10.50
CA ILE A 328 3.61 -15.59 -11.48
C ILE A 328 4.36 -14.34 -12.00
N ASP A 329 4.51 -14.24 -13.32
CA ASP A 329 4.93 -13.02 -14.03
C ASP A 329 4.16 -12.96 -15.34
N VAL A 330 3.10 -12.16 -15.35
CA VAL A 330 2.17 -12.04 -16.48
C VAL A 330 1.95 -10.59 -16.89
N ARG A 331 2.93 -9.71 -16.60
CA ARG A 331 2.90 -8.28 -16.91
C ARG A 331 2.61 -7.97 -18.38
N ASP A 332 3.26 -8.68 -19.28
CA ASP A 332 3.20 -8.45 -20.72
C ASP A 332 2.15 -9.35 -21.40
N THR A 333 1.08 -9.68 -20.71
CA THR A 333 0.03 -10.57 -21.25
C THR A 333 -1.35 -9.92 -21.18
N ASP A 334 -2.25 -10.33 -22.07
CA ASP A 334 -3.66 -9.95 -22.05
C ASP A 334 -4.49 -10.80 -21.07
N LEU A 335 -3.85 -11.57 -20.18
CA LEU A 335 -4.56 -12.40 -19.21
C LEU A 335 -5.33 -11.50 -18.23
N PRO A 336 -6.63 -11.70 -18.05
CA PRO A 336 -7.40 -10.92 -17.10
C PRO A 336 -7.00 -11.30 -15.67
N TYR A 337 -6.80 -10.29 -14.81
CA TYR A 337 -6.54 -10.52 -13.39
C TYR A 337 -7.80 -11.02 -12.67
N PRO A 338 -7.66 -11.76 -11.55
CA PRO A 338 -8.78 -12.10 -10.68
C PRO A 338 -9.49 -10.86 -10.17
N MET A 339 -10.80 -10.77 -10.29
CA MET A 339 -11.57 -9.57 -9.95
C MET A 339 -12.73 -9.90 -9.03
N PHE A 340 -12.91 -9.08 -7.99
CA PHE A 340 -14.14 -9.06 -7.22
C PHE A 340 -15.19 -8.24 -7.97
N THR A 341 -16.36 -8.85 -8.23
CA THR A 341 -17.48 -8.23 -8.94
C THR A 341 -18.65 -7.88 -8.02
N GLY A 342 -18.63 -8.38 -6.79
CA GLY A 342 -19.60 -8.08 -5.74
C GLY A 342 -19.08 -8.50 -4.38
N ILE A 343 -19.45 -7.76 -3.34
CA ILE A 343 -19.19 -8.12 -1.94
C ILE A 343 -20.38 -7.74 -1.10
N SER A 344 -20.86 -8.67 -0.28
CA SER A 344 -21.92 -8.41 0.70
C SER A 344 -21.59 -9.06 2.04
N VAL A 345 -22.10 -8.46 3.10
CA VAL A 345 -22.03 -8.99 4.47
C VAL A 345 -23.45 -9.11 5.00
N ASP A 346 -23.81 -10.31 5.49
CA ASP A 346 -25.08 -10.59 6.12
C ASP A 346 -24.84 -11.37 7.41
N GLY A 347 -25.05 -10.73 8.55
CA GLY A 347 -24.65 -11.27 9.85
C GLY A 347 -23.16 -11.60 9.89
N HIS A 348 -22.83 -12.86 10.13
CA HIS A 348 -21.45 -13.36 10.18
C HIS A 348 -20.98 -14.00 8.86
N LYS A 349 -21.72 -13.77 7.75
CA LYS A 349 -21.37 -14.27 6.42
C LYS A 349 -20.80 -13.17 5.54
N ILE A 350 -19.72 -13.49 4.84
CA ILE A 350 -19.16 -12.64 3.80
C ILE A 350 -19.32 -13.38 2.49
N THR A 351 -20.08 -12.82 1.56
CA THR A 351 -20.21 -13.34 0.20
C THR A 351 -19.42 -12.47 -0.75
N ILE A 352 -18.58 -13.11 -1.56
CA ILE A 352 -17.87 -12.48 -2.66
C ILE A 352 -18.44 -12.99 -3.98
N GLU A 353 -18.57 -12.11 -4.96
CA GLU A 353 -18.72 -12.44 -6.37
C GLU A 353 -17.39 -12.16 -7.07
N TYR A 354 -16.97 -13.06 -7.95
CA TYR A 354 -15.65 -12.99 -8.56
C TYR A 354 -15.62 -13.62 -9.96
N ASN A 355 -14.59 -13.26 -10.73
CA ASN A 355 -14.25 -13.93 -11.99
C ASN A 355 -12.72 -14.12 -12.14
N ASN A 356 -12.28 -14.81 -13.20
CA ASN A 356 -10.88 -15.07 -13.55
C ASN A 356 -10.06 -15.68 -12.39
N THR A 357 -10.68 -16.46 -11.54
CA THR A 357 -10.11 -17.00 -10.29
C THR A 357 -10.07 -18.52 -10.33
N ASN A 358 -9.00 -19.12 -9.84
CA ASN A 358 -8.87 -20.57 -9.66
C ASN A 358 -8.56 -21.00 -8.21
N ASP A 359 -8.20 -20.05 -7.33
CA ASP A 359 -7.95 -20.32 -5.91
C ASP A 359 -8.43 -19.12 -5.08
N ILE A 360 -9.24 -19.40 -4.08
CA ILE A 360 -9.76 -18.44 -3.10
C ILE A 360 -9.15 -18.78 -1.76
N ARG A 361 -8.62 -17.79 -1.05
CA ARG A 361 -8.13 -17.97 0.32
C ARG A 361 -8.65 -16.88 1.23
N TRP A 362 -9.14 -17.31 2.38
CA TRP A 362 -9.52 -16.43 3.47
C TRP A 362 -8.46 -16.44 4.55
N VAL A 363 -8.08 -15.26 5.00
CA VAL A 363 -7.02 -15.07 6.00
C VAL A 363 -7.58 -14.27 7.16
N ALA A 364 -7.39 -14.77 8.38
CA ALA A 364 -7.69 -14.07 9.62
C ALA A 364 -6.49 -14.12 10.55
N ASN A 365 -6.19 -13.02 11.23
CA ASN A 365 -5.07 -12.92 12.18
C ASN A 365 -3.78 -13.56 11.63
N GLY A 366 -3.47 -13.28 10.36
CA GLY A 366 -2.28 -13.78 9.68
C GLY A 366 -2.26 -15.28 9.35
N ASN A 367 -3.38 -15.99 9.43
CA ASN A 367 -3.48 -17.40 9.09
C ASN A 367 -4.56 -17.66 8.05
N VAL A 368 -4.34 -18.64 7.17
CA VAL A 368 -5.38 -19.12 6.26
C VAL A 368 -6.41 -19.89 7.08
N ILE A 369 -7.63 -19.43 7.08
CA ILE A 369 -8.76 -20.01 7.83
C ILE A 369 -9.70 -20.84 6.95
N ASP A 370 -9.73 -20.53 5.64
CA ASP A 370 -10.54 -21.25 4.66
C ASP A 370 -9.94 -21.08 3.26
N SER A 371 -10.14 -22.07 2.37
CA SER A 371 -9.68 -22.02 0.99
C SER A 371 -10.52 -22.90 0.07
N ALA A 372 -10.67 -22.45 -1.18
CA ALA A 372 -11.39 -23.19 -2.22
C ALA A 372 -10.64 -23.14 -3.56
N LYS A 373 -10.44 -24.30 -4.17
CA LYS A 373 -10.07 -24.40 -5.58
C LYS A 373 -11.33 -24.37 -6.42
N VAL A 374 -11.38 -23.45 -7.37
CA VAL A 374 -12.52 -23.20 -8.24
C VAL A 374 -12.12 -23.30 -9.71
N THR A 375 -13.10 -23.45 -10.59
CA THR A 375 -12.82 -23.41 -12.04
C THR A 375 -12.72 -21.97 -12.50
N GLU A 376 -11.58 -21.63 -13.08
CA GLU A 376 -11.37 -20.30 -13.65
C GLU A 376 -12.35 -20.02 -14.80
N SER A 377 -13.07 -18.91 -14.71
CA SER A 377 -14.07 -18.46 -15.68
C SER A 377 -14.08 -16.94 -15.77
N ALA A 378 -14.36 -16.40 -16.96
CA ALA A 378 -14.70 -14.99 -17.16
C ALA A 378 -16.11 -14.64 -16.66
N GLU A 379 -16.98 -15.64 -16.48
CA GLU A 379 -18.30 -15.44 -15.88
C GLU A 379 -18.17 -15.29 -14.39
N SER A 380 -19.03 -14.45 -13.80
CA SER A 380 -19.09 -14.25 -12.35
C SER A 380 -19.58 -15.51 -11.64
N ALA A 381 -18.89 -15.86 -10.59
CA ALA A 381 -19.28 -16.91 -9.64
C ALA A 381 -19.30 -16.32 -8.23
N SER A 382 -19.87 -17.03 -7.26
CA SER A 382 -19.91 -16.56 -5.87
C SER A 382 -19.34 -17.59 -4.91
N TYR A 383 -18.78 -17.08 -3.81
CA TYR A 383 -18.31 -17.88 -2.68
C TYR A 383 -18.69 -17.17 -1.37
N THR A 384 -19.19 -17.94 -0.41
CA THR A 384 -19.56 -17.42 0.91
C THR A 384 -18.74 -18.12 1.98
N ILE A 385 -18.07 -17.33 2.83
CA ILE A 385 -17.55 -17.82 4.11
C ILE A 385 -18.56 -17.51 5.21
N ASP A 386 -18.85 -18.51 6.04
CA ASP A 386 -19.68 -18.38 7.23
C ASP A 386 -18.78 -18.47 8.46
N LEU A 387 -18.57 -17.35 9.15
CA LEU A 387 -17.66 -17.32 10.29
C LEU A 387 -18.19 -18.10 11.49
N ASP A 388 -19.49 -18.35 11.58
CA ASP A 388 -20.07 -19.21 12.63
C ASP A 388 -19.63 -20.68 12.47
N GLU A 389 -19.21 -21.09 11.27
CA GLU A 389 -18.67 -22.42 11.02
C GLU A 389 -17.14 -22.50 11.29
N ILE A 390 -16.47 -21.38 11.53
CA ILE A 390 -15.02 -21.30 11.77
C ILE A 390 -14.76 -21.25 13.27
N LYS A 391 -14.11 -22.29 13.78
CA LYS A 391 -13.76 -22.36 15.21
C LYS A 391 -12.84 -21.21 15.63
N GLY A 392 -13.25 -20.44 16.64
CA GLY A 392 -12.46 -19.32 17.19
C GLY A 392 -12.62 -18.03 16.40
N ALA A 393 -13.62 -17.93 15.51
CA ALA A 393 -13.87 -16.72 14.74
C ALA A 393 -14.21 -15.50 15.64
N GLU A 394 -14.75 -15.73 16.82
CA GLU A 394 -15.01 -14.72 17.84
C GLU A 394 -13.74 -14.03 18.39
N ASP A 395 -12.58 -14.62 18.17
CA ASP A 395 -11.26 -14.06 18.56
C ASP A 395 -10.51 -13.41 17.38
N PHE A 396 -11.11 -13.41 16.19
CA PHE A 396 -10.50 -12.72 15.04
C PHE A 396 -10.58 -11.20 15.23
N LEU A 397 -9.54 -10.51 14.79
CA LEU A 397 -9.53 -9.05 14.69
C LEU A 397 -9.98 -8.59 13.31
N TYR A 398 -9.67 -9.39 12.30
CA TYR A 398 -10.04 -9.15 10.91
C TYR A 398 -10.11 -10.44 10.11
N VAL A 399 -10.79 -10.34 8.97
CA VAL A 399 -10.76 -11.34 7.90
C VAL A 399 -10.44 -10.61 6.58
N ARG A 400 -9.68 -11.22 5.70
CA ARG A 400 -9.46 -10.72 4.33
C ARG A 400 -9.50 -11.85 3.33
N CYS A 401 -9.86 -11.54 2.09
CA CYS A 401 -9.91 -12.51 0.99
C CYS A 401 -8.79 -12.27 -0.01
N GLN A 402 -8.26 -13.36 -0.55
CA GLN A 402 -7.29 -13.36 -1.63
C GLN A 402 -7.81 -14.24 -2.77
N LEU A 403 -7.90 -13.67 -3.97
CA LEU A 403 -8.17 -14.39 -5.20
C LEU A 403 -6.86 -14.61 -5.96
N MET A 404 -6.65 -15.81 -6.46
CA MET A 404 -5.54 -16.13 -7.37
C MET A 404 -6.08 -16.72 -8.66
N GLY A 405 -5.49 -16.35 -9.77
CA GLY A 405 -5.79 -16.83 -11.11
C GLY A 405 -4.57 -16.76 -12.01
N LYS A 406 -4.73 -17.12 -13.27
CA LYS A 406 -3.63 -17.05 -14.24
C LYS A 406 -3.14 -15.63 -14.49
N GLY A 407 -4.00 -14.62 -14.31
CA GLY A 407 -3.67 -13.21 -14.52
C GLY A 407 -3.08 -12.49 -13.30
N GLY A 408 -2.82 -13.19 -12.17
CA GLY A 408 -2.23 -12.59 -10.99
C GLY A 408 -2.98 -12.89 -9.70
N ILE A 409 -2.85 -11.97 -8.74
CA ILE A 409 -3.46 -12.06 -7.41
C ILE A 409 -4.19 -10.75 -7.10
N THR A 410 -5.35 -10.86 -6.46
CA THR A 410 -6.13 -9.71 -5.98
C THR A 410 -6.51 -9.89 -4.53
N LEU A 411 -6.28 -8.89 -3.69
CA LEU A 411 -6.62 -8.88 -2.28
C LEU A 411 -7.76 -7.91 -1.99
N THR A 412 -8.67 -8.30 -1.09
CA THR A 412 -9.53 -7.32 -0.40
C THR A 412 -8.73 -6.57 0.66
N GLN A 413 -9.26 -5.42 1.07
CA GLN A 413 -8.93 -4.83 2.37
C GLN A 413 -9.51 -5.69 3.50
N ALA A 414 -9.03 -5.45 4.72
CA ALA A 414 -9.48 -6.17 5.90
C ALA A 414 -10.94 -5.82 6.26
N PHE A 415 -11.78 -6.84 6.39
CA PHE A 415 -13.06 -6.77 7.11
C PHE A 415 -12.74 -6.82 8.60
N VAL A 416 -13.10 -5.80 9.35
CA VAL A 416 -12.82 -5.75 10.79
C VAL A 416 -13.89 -6.53 11.54
N ILE A 417 -13.48 -7.35 12.48
CA ILE A 417 -14.38 -8.03 13.43
C ILE A 417 -14.51 -7.12 14.65
N ASP A 418 -15.67 -6.51 14.79
CA ASP A 418 -15.97 -5.55 15.85
C ASP A 418 -16.83 -6.25 16.93
N ASP A 419 -16.21 -6.51 18.07
CA ASP A 419 -16.87 -7.13 19.25
C ASP A 419 -17.56 -6.08 20.16
N GLY A 420 -17.65 -4.83 19.72
CA GLY A 420 -18.22 -3.72 20.46
C GLY A 420 -17.35 -3.20 21.60
N SER A 421 -16.11 -3.66 21.71
CA SER A 421 -15.15 -3.15 22.69
C SER A 421 -14.69 -1.73 22.33
N GLU A 422 -14.56 -0.86 23.33
CA GLU A 422 -13.97 0.46 23.11
C GLU A 422 -12.48 0.32 22.69
N PRO A 423 -12.04 1.03 21.66
CA PRO A 423 -10.64 1.00 21.24
C PRO A 423 -9.69 1.40 22.38
N LEU A 424 -8.58 0.73 22.47
CA LEU A 424 -7.52 1.07 23.41
C LEU A 424 -6.96 2.46 23.08
N LYS A 425 -6.58 3.21 24.11
CA LYS A 425 -5.89 4.48 23.91
C LYS A 425 -4.41 4.23 23.66
N TYR A 426 -3.92 4.67 22.52
CA TYR A 426 -2.49 4.60 22.23
C TYR A 426 -1.73 5.70 22.98
N GLU A 427 -0.66 5.32 23.67
CA GLU A 427 0.28 6.24 24.30
C GLU A 427 1.71 5.90 23.86
N ARG A 428 2.37 6.88 23.24
CA ARG A 428 3.76 6.70 22.80
C ARG A 428 4.68 6.44 24.00
N ASP A 429 5.57 5.47 23.88
CA ASP A 429 6.67 5.31 24.85
C ASP A 429 7.61 6.51 24.80
N ASN A 430 7.52 7.36 25.82
CA ASN A 430 8.36 8.54 26.03
C ASN A 430 9.43 8.33 27.11
N SER A 431 9.78 7.07 27.42
CA SER A 431 10.90 6.76 28.30
C SER A 431 12.20 7.40 27.80
N GLN A 432 13.11 7.70 28.72
CA GLN A 432 14.43 8.26 28.36
C GLN A 432 15.19 7.34 27.38
N GLU A 433 15.02 6.02 27.49
CA GLU A 433 15.64 5.03 26.61
C GLU A 433 15.07 5.13 25.20
N ALA A 434 13.73 5.21 25.05
CA ALA A 434 13.07 5.37 23.76
C ALA A 434 13.42 6.72 23.09
N GLN A 435 13.47 7.80 23.88
CA GLN A 435 13.90 9.11 23.39
C GLN A 435 15.35 9.10 22.93
N ALA A 436 16.27 8.48 23.68
CA ALA A 436 17.68 8.38 23.33
C ALA A 436 17.89 7.52 22.06
N LYS A 437 17.11 6.43 21.89
CA LYS A 437 17.15 5.60 20.68
C LYS A 437 16.73 6.40 19.44
N ARG A 438 15.62 7.16 19.52
CA ARG A 438 15.19 8.06 18.44
C ARG A 438 16.24 9.14 18.12
N ALA A 439 16.77 9.79 19.13
CA ALA A 439 17.79 10.81 18.97
C ALA A 439 19.10 10.26 18.38
N SER A 440 19.51 9.04 18.71
CA SER A 440 20.72 8.41 18.16
C SER A 440 20.56 8.10 16.68
N ASN A 441 19.39 7.67 16.24
CA ASN A 441 19.09 7.42 14.83
C ASN A 441 19.16 8.73 14.04
N GLN A 442 18.54 9.81 14.51
CA GLN A 442 18.61 11.13 13.90
C GLN A 442 20.03 11.69 13.84
N PHE A 443 20.85 11.48 14.87
CA PHE A 443 22.20 12.02 14.93
C PHE A 443 23.16 11.31 13.95
N PHE A 444 22.98 10.01 13.75
CA PHE A 444 23.78 9.26 12.77
C PHE A 444 23.48 9.73 11.34
N SER A 445 22.22 9.94 11.02
CA SER A 445 21.73 10.47 9.74
C SER A 445 22.24 11.89 9.45
N LEU A 446 22.27 12.76 10.47
CA LEU A 446 22.81 14.12 10.33
C LEU A 446 24.28 14.14 9.90
N ARG A 447 25.09 13.17 10.33
CA ARG A 447 26.51 13.08 9.94
C ARG A 447 26.68 12.71 8.47
N ILE A 448 25.88 11.77 7.97
CA ILE A 448 25.89 11.39 6.54
C ILE A 448 25.44 12.57 5.70
N PHE A 449 24.37 13.26 6.10
CA PHE A 449 23.87 14.44 5.41
C PHE A 449 24.88 15.58 5.31
N VAL A 450 25.62 15.87 6.38
CA VAL A 450 26.69 16.86 6.37
C VAL A 450 27.83 16.43 5.43
N LEU A 451 28.11 15.13 5.36
CA LEU A 451 29.11 14.58 4.45
C LEU A 451 28.69 14.71 2.98
N ILE A 452 27.44 14.39 2.67
CA ILE A 452 26.86 14.51 1.32
C ILE A 452 26.79 15.97 0.90
N LYS A 453 26.37 16.90 1.76
CA LYS A 453 26.43 18.34 1.49
C LYS A 453 27.83 18.84 1.22
N LYS A 454 28.84 18.35 1.96
CA LYS A 454 30.25 18.70 1.70
C LYS A 454 30.73 18.12 0.37
N LEU A 455 30.35 16.89 0.01
CA LEU A 455 30.68 16.31 -1.29
C LEU A 455 30.00 17.08 -2.43
N TRP A 456 28.73 17.47 -2.27
CA TRP A 456 28.03 18.33 -3.23
C TRP A 456 28.68 19.70 -3.42
N SER A 457 29.06 20.35 -2.34
CA SER A 457 29.76 21.65 -2.44
C SER A 457 31.14 21.56 -3.10
N LEU A 458 31.75 20.38 -3.15
CA LEU A 458 33.03 20.12 -3.86
C LEU A 458 32.81 19.78 -5.35
N ILE A 459 31.61 19.34 -5.75
CA ILE A 459 31.28 18.96 -7.13
C ILE A 459 30.58 20.14 -7.85
N ALA A 460 29.81 20.94 -7.13
CA ALA A 460 29.07 22.08 -7.67
C ALA A 460 29.78 23.44 -7.60
N GLY A 461 30.93 23.52 -6.97
CA GLY A 461 31.83 24.69 -6.95
C GLY A 461 32.98 24.51 -7.87
#